data_ad40f016864bba5b0467cbed2eabeb74
#
_entry.id   ad40f016864bba5b0467cbed2eabeb74
#
_cell.length_a   1.000
_cell.length_b   1.000
_cell.length_c   1.000
_cell.angle_alpha   90.00
_cell.angle_beta   90.00
_cell.angle_gamma   90.00
#
_symmetry.space_group_name_H-M   'P 1'
#
loop_
_entity.id
_entity.type
_entity.pdbx_description
1 polymer ?
#
loop_
_entity_poly.entity_id
_entity_poly.type
_entity_poly.pdbx_seq_one_letter_code
_entity_poly.pdbx_strand_id
1 'polypeptide(L)'
;MVAGPLRRVKTIGAYQERRTALKKTSRTCFCVPVPESCRILVIKHSALGDFILALGAFEAIRKAHPDARITLLTTAPYADLAHNCGWFDAVEIDPKPTLLRWRSWLDLHRFVTKSGFERVYDLQHSDRTHTYFRFFGRRKPEWSGIAAGCSHPHRNPDRDAMHTLERLAEQLRDAGIAETPVPNLNWLDGGITEFDLPKQFA
;
A
#
# COMPACT_ATOMS: atom_id res chain seq x y z
N MET A 1 -17.88 19.80 -12.76
CA MET A 1 -16.96 19.61 -11.62
C MET A 1 -15.59 19.22 -12.17
N VAL A 2 -14.62 20.11 -12.01
CA VAL A 2 -13.24 19.90 -12.52
C VAL A 2 -12.51 19.05 -11.45
N ALA A 3 -12.11 17.84 -11.82
CA ALA A 3 -11.23 17.05 -10.98
C ALA A 3 -9.85 17.72 -10.96
N GLY A 4 -9.44 18.24 -9.81
CA GLY A 4 -8.11 18.78 -9.59
C GLY A 4 -7.03 17.71 -9.68
N PRO A 5 -5.74 18.10 -9.79
CA PRO A 5 -4.63 17.17 -9.85
C PRO A 5 -4.56 16.30 -8.60
N LEU A 6 -3.97 15.10 -8.72
CA LEU A 6 -3.70 14.19 -7.62
C LEU A 6 -3.16 14.98 -6.42
N ARG A 7 -3.94 15.09 -5.35
CA ARG A 7 -3.51 15.79 -4.14
C ARG A 7 -2.50 14.91 -3.41
N ARG A 8 -1.26 15.38 -3.37
CA ARG A 8 -0.24 14.86 -2.47
C ARG A 8 -0.61 15.24 -1.05
N VAL A 9 -1.08 14.29 -0.25
CA VAL A 9 -1.39 14.53 1.17
C VAL A 9 -0.08 14.58 1.95
N LYS A 10 0.07 15.58 2.81
CA LYS A 10 1.30 15.83 3.58
C LYS A 10 1.64 14.65 4.48
N THR A 11 2.89 14.22 4.43
CA THR A 11 3.48 13.20 5.31
C THR A 11 3.35 13.63 6.78
N ILE A 12 2.82 12.77 7.63
CA ILE A 12 2.72 13.03 9.08
C ILE A 12 4.09 12.80 9.72
N GLY A 13 4.61 13.81 10.44
CA GLY A 13 5.95 13.84 11.02
C GLY A 13 6.30 12.77 12.06
N ALA A 14 5.30 12.11 12.66
CA ALA A 14 5.50 11.16 13.77
C ALA A 14 6.28 9.88 13.38
N TYR A 15 6.20 9.44 12.12
CA TYR A 15 6.96 8.28 11.66
C TYR A 15 8.43 8.62 11.34
N GLN A 16 8.68 9.84 10.88
CA GLN A 16 10.05 10.30 10.63
C GLN A 16 10.86 10.42 11.93
N GLU A 17 10.25 10.82 13.04
CA GLU A 17 10.94 10.91 14.33
C GLU A 17 11.40 9.55 14.87
N ARG A 18 10.64 8.47 14.67
CA ARG A 18 11.05 7.11 15.06
C ARG A 18 12.22 6.57 14.22
N ARG A 19 12.29 6.95 12.95
CA ARG A 19 13.44 6.60 12.08
C ARG A 19 14.72 7.35 12.47
N THR A 20 14.58 8.57 12.97
CA THR A 20 15.71 9.42 13.38
C THR A 20 16.31 8.94 14.71
N ALA A 21 15.50 8.36 15.60
CA ALA A 21 15.96 7.84 16.88
C ALA A 21 16.85 6.58 16.75
N LEU A 22 16.61 5.74 15.73
CA LEU A 22 17.41 4.53 15.47
C LEU A 22 18.75 4.80 14.75
N LYS A 23 18.97 6.02 14.21
CA LYS A 23 20.19 6.39 13.50
C LYS A 23 21.27 7.09 14.34
N LYS A 24 21.08 7.23 15.67
CA LYS A 24 22.00 8.01 16.53
C LYS A 24 23.19 7.24 17.14
N THR A 25 23.50 6.04 16.66
CA THR A 25 24.70 5.32 17.10
C THR A 25 25.51 4.81 15.89
N SER A 26 26.23 5.68 15.23
CA SER A 26 27.55 5.42 14.68
C SER A 26 28.10 6.70 14.00
N ARG A 27 29.08 7.33 14.63
CA ARG A 27 29.94 8.32 13.98
C ARG A 27 30.99 7.58 13.15
N THR A 28 30.93 7.67 11.85
CA THR A 28 32.11 7.79 10.99
C THR A 28 31.64 8.32 9.63
N CYS A 29 32.10 9.53 9.27
CA CYS A 29 31.90 10.11 7.95
C CYS A 29 32.64 9.28 6.89
N PHE A 30 31.87 8.53 6.09
CA PHE A 30 32.21 8.18 4.74
C PHE A 30 30.97 8.48 3.90
N CYS A 31 31.05 9.43 2.97
CA CYS A 31 30.02 9.66 1.96
C CYS A 31 29.99 8.45 1.02
N VAL A 32 29.36 7.37 1.46
CA VAL A 32 28.88 6.33 0.59
C VAL A 32 27.56 6.83 0.02
N PRO A 33 27.36 6.85 -1.32
CA PRO A 33 26.04 7.15 -1.87
C PRO A 33 25.08 6.15 -1.24
N VAL A 34 24.06 6.68 -0.52
CA VAL A 34 22.96 5.85 -0.01
C VAL A 34 22.33 5.21 -1.24
N PRO A 35 22.34 3.88 -1.37
CA PRO A 35 21.68 3.22 -2.50
C PRO A 35 20.26 3.76 -2.56
N GLU A 36 19.78 4.11 -3.77
CA GLU A 36 18.39 4.55 -3.95
C GLU A 36 17.50 3.50 -3.28
N SER A 37 16.80 3.89 -2.23
CA SER A 37 15.99 2.95 -1.45
C SER A 37 14.98 2.31 -2.38
N CYS A 38 14.93 0.98 -2.43
CA CYS A 38 13.98 0.20 -3.21
C CYS A 38 12.57 0.81 -3.08
N ARG A 39 11.89 1.04 -4.21
CA ARG A 39 10.57 1.68 -4.24
C ARG A 39 9.50 0.63 -4.42
N ILE A 40 8.63 0.53 -3.45
CA ILE A 40 7.57 -0.47 -3.40
C ILE A 40 6.21 0.22 -3.51
N LEU A 41 5.34 -0.34 -4.33
CA LEU A 41 3.93 0.03 -4.41
C LEU A 41 3.09 -1.06 -3.76
N VAL A 42 2.20 -0.67 -2.87
CA VAL A 42 1.13 -1.53 -2.34
C VAL A 42 -0.20 -1.02 -2.88
N ILE A 43 -1.07 -1.89 -3.35
CA ILE A 43 -2.37 -1.52 -3.91
C ILE A 43 -3.48 -2.12 -3.06
N LYS A 44 -4.31 -1.28 -2.45
CA LYS A 44 -5.52 -1.70 -1.71
C LYS A 44 -6.57 -0.59 -1.75
N HIS A 45 -7.68 -0.83 -2.44
CA HIS A 45 -8.69 0.20 -2.75
C HIS A 45 -9.93 0.16 -1.87
N SER A 46 -10.39 -1.02 -1.44
CA SER A 46 -11.69 -1.25 -0.78
C SER A 46 -11.86 -2.70 -0.33
N ALA A 47 -12.86 -3.11 0.46
CA ALA A 47 -13.77 -2.26 1.24
C ALA A 47 -13.16 -1.93 2.62
N LEU A 48 -13.86 -1.23 3.53
CA LEU A 48 -13.32 -0.90 4.85
C LEU A 48 -12.89 -2.15 5.63
N GLY A 49 -13.74 -3.17 5.68
CA GLY A 49 -13.41 -4.43 6.36
C GLY A 49 -12.16 -5.09 5.76
N ASP A 50 -12.08 -5.17 4.43
CA ASP A 50 -10.91 -5.72 3.73
C ASP A 50 -9.65 -4.88 3.94
N PHE A 51 -9.79 -3.55 4.10
CA PHE A 51 -8.67 -2.68 4.41
C PHE A 51 -8.13 -2.94 5.82
N ILE A 52 -9.02 -3.08 6.80
CA ILE A 52 -8.67 -3.43 8.19
C ILE A 52 -7.99 -4.81 8.24
N LEU A 53 -8.54 -5.81 7.55
CA LEU A 53 -7.95 -7.14 7.47
C LEU A 53 -6.57 -7.13 6.78
N ALA A 54 -6.30 -6.17 5.89
CA ALA A 54 -5.01 -6.03 5.22
C ALA A 54 -3.92 -5.37 6.08
N LEU A 55 -4.23 -4.80 7.26
CA LEU A 55 -3.25 -4.14 8.13
C LEU A 55 -2.09 -5.06 8.52
N GLY A 56 -2.37 -6.33 8.80
CA GLY A 56 -1.32 -7.32 9.07
C GLY A 56 -0.40 -7.54 7.87
N ALA A 57 -0.95 -7.56 6.66
CA ALA A 57 -0.17 -7.65 5.42
C ALA A 57 0.68 -6.38 5.19
N PHE A 58 0.16 -5.19 5.50
CA PHE A 58 0.93 -3.93 5.42
C PHE A 58 2.12 -3.94 6.39
N GLU A 59 1.89 -4.39 7.62
CA GLU A 59 2.94 -4.56 8.63
C GLU A 59 4.01 -5.57 8.16
N ALA A 60 3.60 -6.72 7.63
CA ALA A 60 4.50 -7.74 7.10
C ALA A 60 5.39 -7.20 5.97
N ILE A 61 4.80 -6.48 5.01
CA ILE A 61 5.54 -5.84 3.92
C ILE A 61 6.54 -4.82 4.46
N ARG A 62 6.16 -3.98 5.43
CA ARG A 62 7.08 -3.02 6.04
C ARG A 62 8.23 -3.70 6.77
N LYS A 63 7.95 -4.77 7.53
CA LYS A 63 8.99 -5.54 8.23
C LYS A 63 9.95 -6.22 7.28
N ALA A 64 9.45 -6.76 6.19
CA ALA A 64 10.27 -7.41 5.15
C ALA A 64 11.14 -6.40 4.37
N HIS A 65 10.72 -5.14 4.31
CA HIS A 65 11.39 -4.08 3.54
C HIS A 65 11.62 -2.82 4.40
N PRO A 66 12.44 -2.89 5.48
CA PRO A 66 12.57 -1.80 6.46
C PRO A 66 13.15 -0.52 5.85
N ASP A 67 14.03 -0.63 4.86
CA ASP A 67 14.70 0.49 4.21
C ASP A 67 14.05 0.94 2.91
N ALA A 68 13.03 0.22 2.43
CA ALA A 68 12.32 0.57 1.21
C ALA A 68 11.42 1.78 1.41
N ARG A 69 11.22 2.54 0.32
CA ARG A 69 10.18 3.56 0.25
C ARG A 69 8.87 2.92 -0.21
N ILE A 70 7.94 2.72 0.71
CA ILE A 70 6.66 2.07 0.45
C ILE A 70 5.57 3.13 0.23
N THR A 71 4.92 3.06 -0.93
CA THR A 71 3.77 3.90 -1.29
C THR A 71 2.52 3.04 -1.33
N LEU A 72 1.45 3.46 -0.67
CA LEU A 72 0.13 2.86 -0.82
C LEU A 72 -0.67 3.60 -1.88
N LEU A 73 -1.24 2.87 -2.83
CA LEU A 73 -2.28 3.34 -3.74
C LEU A 73 -3.63 2.87 -3.21
N THR A 74 -4.45 3.82 -2.75
CA THR A 74 -5.75 3.55 -2.16
C THR A 74 -6.81 4.51 -2.65
N THR A 75 -8.03 4.46 -2.13
CA THR A 75 -9.09 5.41 -2.45
C THR A 75 -9.28 6.42 -1.33
N ALA A 76 -9.87 7.58 -1.66
CA ALA A 76 -9.99 8.71 -0.74
C ALA A 76 -10.56 8.35 0.66
N PRO A 77 -11.59 7.49 0.80
CA PRO A 77 -12.13 7.15 2.12
C PRO A 77 -11.14 6.47 3.07
N TYR A 78 -10.08 5.85 2.57
CA TYR A 78 -9.10 5.11 3.38
C TYR A 78 -7.75 5.82 3.52
N ALA A 79 -7.63 7.03 2.96
CA ALA A 79 -6.36 7.76 2.99
C ALA A 79 -5.92 8.11 4.41
N ASP A 80 -6.83 8.60 5.26
CA ASP A 80 -6.51 8.96 6.65
C ASP A 80 -6.15 7.72 7.48
N LEU A 81 -6.87 6.61 7.29
CA LEU A 81 -6.55 5.34 7.92
C LEU A 81 -5.16 4.83 7.52
N ALA A 82 -4.84 4.96 6.23
CA ALA A 82 -3.54 4.58 5.68
C ALA A 82 -2.39 5.47 6.21
N HIS A 83 -2.64 6.75 6.42
CA HIS A 83 -1.65 7.64 7.02
C HIS A 83 -1.39 7.31 8.49
N ASN A 84 -2.46 7.00 9.23
CA ASN A 84 -2.38 6.77 10.67
C ASN A 84 -1.79 5.40 11.04
N CYS A 85 -1.89 4.39 10.17
CA CYS A 85 -1.34 3.06 10.46
C CYS A 85 0.21 3.02 10.50
N GLY A 86 0.90 4.00 9.90
CA GLY A 86 2.35 4.17 10.02
C GLY A 86 3.21 3.22 9.15
N TRP A 87 2.62 2.38 8.31
CA TRP A 87 3.37 1.41 7.49
C TRP A 87 3.85 1.97 6.14
N PHE A 88 3.39 3.15 5.74
CA PHE A 88 3.66 3.76 4.44
C PHE A 88 4.43 5.07 4.53
N ASP A 89 5.36 5.29 3.60
CA ASP A 89 6.08 6.57 3.46
C ASP A 89 5.27 7.59 2.65
N ALA A 90 4.34 7.11 1.81
CA ALA A 90 3.42 7.93 1.03
C ALA A 90 2.10 7.21 0.79
N VAL A 91 1.03 7.99 0.68
CA VAL A 91 -0.30 7.50 0.31
C VAL A 91 -0.76 8.30 -0.90
N GLU A 92 -1.11 7.58 -1.97
CA GLU A 92 -1.61 8.15 -3.21
C GLU A 92 -3.06 7.72 -3.43
N ILE A 93 -3.88 8.63 -3.93
CA ILE A 93 -5.30 8.36 -4.12
C ILE A 93 -5.57 7.97 -5.57
N ASP A 94 -6.06 6.74 -5.76
CA ASP A 94 -6.62 6.32 -7.03
C ASP A 94 -8.01 6.98 -7.21
N PRO A 95 -8.17 7.86 -8.21
CA PRO A 95 -9.44 8.50 -8.46
C PRO A 95 -10.49 7.53 -9.03
N LYS A 96 -10.15 6.25 -9.25
CA LYS A 96 -10.99 5.24 -9.91
C LYS A 96 -11.67 5.81 -11.17
N PRO A 97 -10.89 6.27 -12.16
CA PRO A 97 -11.47 6.92 -13.32
C PRO A 97 -12.42 5.99 -14.06
N THR A 98 -13.57 6.54 -14.49
CA THR A 98 -14.44 5.86 -15.46
C THR A 98 -13.76 5.86 -16.83
N LEU A 99 -14.19 4.98 -17.74
CA LEU A 99 -13.61 4.83 -19.09
C LEU A 99 -13.56 6.16 -19.86
N LEU A 100 -14.51 7.06 -19.61
CA LEU A 100 -14.59 8.37 -20.26
C LEU A 100 -13.58 9.40 -19.72
N ARG A 101 -12.94 9.17 -18.60
CA ARG A 101 -11.96 10.08 -17.98
C ARG A 101 -10.52 9.74 -18.38
N TRP A 102 -10.22 9.80 -19.66
CA TRP A 102 -8.91 9.44 -20.22
C TRP A 102 -7.73 10.19 -19.59
N ARG A 103 -7.89 11.46 -19.18
CA ARG A 103 -6.84 12.25 -18.51
C ARG A 103 -6.46 11.64 -17.17
N SER A 104 -7.44 11.23 -16.36
CA SER A 104 -7.19 10.58 -15.07
C SER A 104 -6.51 9.21 -15.25
N TRP A 105 -6.81 8.49 -16.34
CA TRP A 105 -6.09 7.28 -16.71
C TRP A 105 -4.64 7.55 -17.11
N LEU A 106 -4.38 8.64 -17.82
CA LEU A 106 -3.01 9.06 -18.16
C LEU A 106 -2.21 9.46 -16.91
N ASP A 107 -2.83 10.16 -15.97
CA ASP A 107 -2.15 10.56 -14.73
C ASP A 107 -1.82 9.33 -13.87
N LEU A 108 -2.74 8.38 -13.75
CA LEU A 108 -2.51 7.13 -13.07
C LEU A 108 -1.42 6.28 -13.76
N HIS A 109 -1.48 6.17 -15.09
CA HIS A 109 -0.44 5.52 -15.89
C HIS A 109 0.93 6.17 -15.66
N ARG A 110 1.02 7.50 -15.72
CA ARG A 110 2.27 8.22 -15.45
C ARG A 110 2.78 7.99 -14.04
N PHE A 111 1.88 8.05 -13.06
CA PHE A 111 2.24 7.76 -11.68
C PHE A 111 2.84 6.36 -11.54
N VAL A 112 2.13 5.33 -12.00
CA VAL A 112 2.55 3.94 -11.86
C VAL A 112 3.87 3.67 -12.61
N THR A 113 4.04 4.20 -13.83
CA THR A 113 5.19 3.87 -14.68
C THR A 113 6.42 4.76 -14.45
N LYS A 114 6.23 6.01 -14.02
CA LYS A 114 7.34 6.97 -13.84
C LYS A 114 7.88 7.03 -12.42
N SER A 115 7.17 6.45 -11.44
CA SER A 115 7.62 6.45 -10.04
C SER A 115 8.77 5.50 -9.76
N GLY A 116 9.19 4.68 -10.72
CA GLY A 116 10.34 3.78 -10.57
C GLY A 116 10.12 2.70 -9.51
N PHE A 117 8.91 2.15 -9.41
CA PHE A 117 8.64 1.03 -8.53
C PHE A 117 9.36 -0.22 -9.02
N GLU A 118 10.10 -0.88 -8.14
CA GLU A 118 10.82 -2.11 -8.39
C GLU A 118 10.00 -3.33 -7.99
N ARG A 119 9.11 -3.17 -7.00
CA ARG A 119 8.21 -4.22 -6.53
C ARG A 119 6.81 -3.67 -6.29
N VAL A 120 5.79 -4.49 -6.60
CA VAL A 120 4.37 -4.18 -6.38
C VAL A 120 3.70 -5.33 -5.64
N TYR A 121 2.96 -5.02 -4.59
CA TYR A 121 2.05 -5.93 -3.89
C TYR A 121 0.61 -5.53 -4.21
N ASP A 122 -0.03 -6.28 -5.11
CA ASP A 122 -1.45 -6.09 -5.44
C ASP A 122 -2.31 -6.91 -4.46
N LEU A 123 -2.73 -6.26 -3.38
CA LEU A 123 -3.61 -6.84 -2.36
C LEU A 123 -5.11 -6.60 -2.67
N GLN A 124 -5.42 -5.98 -3.81
CA GLN A 124 -6.79 -5.70 -4.22
C GLN A 124 -7.42 -6.84 -5.03
N HIS A 125 -6.63 -7.56 -5.82
CA HIS A 125 -7.08 -8.69 -6.64
C HIS A 125 -8.29 -8.34 -7.54
N SER A 126 -8.19 -7.31 -8.37
CA SER A 126 -9.28 -6.87 -9.23
C SER A 126 -8.84 -6.73 -10.68
N ASP A 127 -9.80 -6.79 -11.62
CA ASP A 127 -9.54 -6.56 -13.05
C ASP A 127 -8.92 -5.18 -13.31
N ARG A 128 -9.25 -4.20 -12.46
CA ARG A 128 -8.64 -2.88 -12.52
C ARG A 128 -7.14 -2.93 -12.28
N THR A 129 -6.70 -3.67 -11.26
CA THR A 129 -5.28 -3.78 -10.94
C THR A 129 -4.50 -4.59 -11.97
N HIS A 130 -5.15 -5.52 -12.67
CA HIS A 130 -4.60 -6.15 -13.87
C HIS A 130 -4.27 -5.12 -14.97
N THR A 131 -5.10 -4.09 -15.12
CA THR A 131 -4.82 -3.00 -16.07
C THR A 131 -3.56 -2.23 -15.65
N TYR A 132 -3.34 -2.01 -14.35
CA TYR A 132 -2.12 -1.33 -13.85
C TYR A 132 -0.87 -2.17 -14.14
N PHE A 133 -0.93 -3.49 -13.97
CA PHE A 133 0.15 -4.38 -14.36
C PHE A 133 0.51 -4.25 -15.85
N ARG A 134 -0.51 -4.08 -16.72
CA ARG A 134 -0.30 -3.88 -18.17
C ARG A 134 0.37 -2.55 -18.50
N PHE A 135 0.21 -1.51 -17.69
CA PHE A 135 0.84 -0.20 -17.89
C PHE A 135 2.38 -0.27 -17.96
N PHE A 136 3.00 -1.21 -17.26
CA PHE A 136 4.46 -1.35 -17.25
C PHE A 136 5.04 -1.90 -18.57
N GLY A 137 4.22 -2.39 -19.48
CA GLY A 137 4.68 -2.90 -20.77
C GLY A 137 5.71 -4.03 -20.61
N ARG A 138 6.90 -3.85 -21.19
CA ARG A 138 7.99 -4.83 -21.13
C ARG A 138 8.85 -4.74 -19.86
N ARG A 139 8.95 -3.58 -19.25
CA ARG A 139 9.74 -3.35 -18.02
C ARG A 139 8.83 -3.44 -16.80
N LYS A 140 8.42 -4.64 -16.47
CA LYS A 140 7.56 -4.90 -15.32
C LYS A 140 8.38 -4.95 -14.04
N PRO A 141 7.90 -4.33 -12.94
CA PRO A 141 8.43 -4.58 -11.60
C PRO A 141 8.16 -6.02 -11.17
N GLU A 142 8.81 -6.47 -10.12
CA GLU A 142 8.36 -7.66 -9.42
C GLU A 142 6.94 -7.43 -8.93
N TRP A 143 6.02 -8.34 -9.25
CA TRP A 143 4.61 -8.19 -8.98
C TRP A 143 4.04 -9.38 -8.25
N SER A 144 3.54 -9.18 -7.05
CA SER A 144 2.76 -10.15 -6.27
C SER A 144 1.27 -9.88 -6.44
N GLY A 145 0.52 -10.87 -6.86
CA GLY A 145 -0.93 -10.76 -7.09
C GLY A 145 -1.46 -11.83 -8.02
N ILE A 146 -2.60 -11.55 -8.65
CA ILE A 146 -3.28 -12.50 -9.54
C ILE A 146 -3.16 -12.15 -11.03
N ALA A 147 -2.39 -11.12 -11.39
CA ALA A 147 -2.23 -10.70 -12.77
C ALA A 147 -1.51 -11.77 -13.60
N ALA A 148 -2.06 -12.09 -14.77
CA ALA A 148 -1.46 -13.09 -15.66
C ALA A 148 -0.04 -12.70 -16.09
N GLY A 149 0.94 -13.57 -15.82
CA GLY A 149 2.36 -13.36 -16.13
C GLY A 149 3.10 -12.47 -15.14
N CYS A 150 2.56 -12.25 -13.94
CA CYS A 150 3.28 -11.61 -12.85
C CYS A 150 4.38 -12.54 -12.29
N SER A 151 5.38 -11.98 -11.62
CA SER A 151 6.54 -12.72 -11.10
C SER A 151 6.22 -13.60 -9.89
N HIS A 152 5.30 -13.16 -9.03
CA HIS A 152 4.87 -13.84 -7.80
C HIS A 152 3.35 -14.04 -7.84
N PRO A 153 2.86 -15.00 -8.67
CA PRO A 153 1.43 -15.22 -8.81
C PRO A 153 0.86 -15.97 -7.61
N HIS A 154 -0.21 -15.45 -7.04
CA HIS A 154 -1.03 -16.22 -6.11
C HIS A 154 -1.88 -17.24 -6.91
N ARG A 155 -1.46 -18.49 -6.90
CA ARG A 155 -1.98 -19.55 -7.81
C ARG A 155 -3.07 -20.41 -7.20
N ASN A 156 -3.41 -20.23 -5.93
CA ASN A 156 -4.42 -21.04 -5.28
C ASN A 156 -5.76 -20.94 -6.05
N PRO A 157 -6.32 -22.07 -6.56
CA PRO A 157 -7.58 -22.05 -7.27
C PRO A 157 -8.77 -21.70 -6.38
N ASP A 158 -8.66 -21.99 -5.08
CA ASP A 158 -9.71 -21.77 -4.09
C ASP A 158 -9.60 -20.41 -3.39
N ARG A 159 -8.68 -19.52 -3.83
CA ARG A 159 -8.40 -18.21 -3.22
C ARG A 159 -9.65 -17.35 -3.01
N ASP A 160 -10.65 -17.47 -3.88
CA ASP A 160 -11.88 -16.66 -3.82
C ASP A 160 -12.84 -17.15 -2.72
N ALA A 161 -12.69 -18.41 -2.28
CA ALA A 161 -13.40 -18.99 -1.15
C ALA A 161 -12.66 -18.81 0.19
N MET A 162 -11.38 -18.40 0.16
CA MET A 162 -10.57 -18.22 1.36
C MET A 162 -10.99 -16.98 2.16
N HIS A 163 -10.80 -17.05 3.47
CA HIS A 163 -10.88 -15.84 4.29
C HIS A 163 -9.80 -14.83 3.90
N THR A 164 -10.11 -13.54 3.92
CA THR A 164 -9.21 -12.48 3.44
C THR A 164 -7.83 -12.53 4.13
N LEU A 165 -7.75 -12.80 5.43
CA LEU A 165 -6.48 -12.91 6.16
C LEU A 165 -5.60 -14.04 5.61
N GLU A 166 -6.18 -15.22 5.41
CA GLU A 166 -5.48 -16.40 4.91
C GLU A 166 -4.99 -16.18 3.48
N ARG A 167 -5.86 -15.61 2.64
CA ARG A 167 -5.55 -15.28 1.24
C ARG A 167 -4.38 -14.31 1.13
N LEU A 168 -4.37 -13.24 1.94
CA LEU A 168 -3.27 -12.27 1.93
C LEU A 168 -1.98 -12.87 2.49
N ALA A 169 -2.06 -13.69 3.56
CA ALA A 169 -0.90 -14.37 4.11
C ALA A 169 -0.29 -15.37 3.13
N GLU A 170 -1.11 -16.13 2.40
CA GLU A 170 -0.65 -17.05 1.37
C GLU A 170 0.01 -16.30 0.22
N GLN A 171 -0.62 -15.24 -0.30
CA GLN A 171 -0.03 -14.41 -1.35
C GLN A 171 1.33 -13.82 -0.94
N LEU A 172 1.46 -13.33 0.29
CA LEU A 172 2.73 -12.77 0.77
C LEU A 172 3.79 -13.85 0.93
N ARG A 173 3.41 -15.06 1.33
CA ARG A 173 4.32 -16.22 1.39
C ARG A 173 4.83 -16.58 0.01
N ASP A 174 3.97 -16.58 -1.03
CA ASP A 174 4.36 -16.78 -2.43
C ASP A 174 5.32 -15.69 -2.93
N ALA A 175 5.29 -14.51 -2.32
CA ALA A 175 6.19 -13.40 -2.60
C ALA A 175 7.44 -13.36 -1.69
N GLY A 176 7.67 -14.40 -0.86
CA GLY A 176 8.83 -14.53 0.00
C GLY A 176 8.70 -13.92 1.40
N ILE A 177 7.51 -13.50 1.81
CA ILE A 177 7.23 -13.01 3.17
C ILE A 177 6.53 -14.10 3.97
N ALA A 178 7.28 -14.78 4.84
CA ALA A 178 6.82 -15.99 5.52
C ALA A 178 5.70 -15.75 6.54
N GLU A 179 5.76 -14.64 7.26
CA GLU A 179 4.86 -14.36 8.39
C GLU A 179 4.01 -13.11 8.13
N THR A 180 2.72 -13.24 8.33
CA THR A 180 1.76 -12.12 8.27
C THR A 180 1.06 -12.02 9.62
N PRO A 181 1.31 -10.97 10.41
CA PRO A 181 0.68 -10.82 11.72
C PRO A 181 -0.83 -10.57 11.59
N VAL A 182 -1.54 -10.87 12.66
CA VAL A 182 -2.95 -10.48 12.79
C VAL A 182 -3.04 -8.95 12.82
N PRO A 183 -4.05 -8.33 12.20
CA PRO A 183 -4.26 -6.89 12.23
C PRO A 183 -4.25 -6.33 13.66
N ASN A 184 -3.41 -5.34 13.91
CA ASN A 184 -3.34 -4.63 15.18
C ASN A 184 -3.93 -3.22 15.02
N LEU A 185 -4.92 -2.89 15.84
CA LEU A 185 -5.66 -1.63 15.80
C LEU A 185 -5.32 -0.69 16.98
N ASN A 186 -4.35 -1.06 17.85
CA ASN A 186 -4.01 -0.27 19.06
C ASN A 186 -3.56 1.16 18.73
N TRP A 187 -3.16 1.44 17.50
CA TRP A 187 -2.80 2.79 17.05
C TRP A 187 -4.02 3.70 16.84
N LEU A 188 -5.25 3.15 16.80
CA LEU A 188 -6.49 3.92 16.72
C LEU A 188 -6.88 4.58 18.05
N ASP A 189 -6.39 4.06 19.18
CA ASP A 189 -6.78 4.49 20.52
C ASP A 189 -6.42 5.95 20.83
N GLY A 190 -5.51 6.57 20.06
CA GLY A 190 -5.08 7.95 20.26
C GLY A 190 -6.00 9.02 19.65
N GLY A 191 -7.06 8.66 18.94
CA GLY A 191 -7.86 9.60 18.16
C GLY A 191 -9.37 9.57 18.42
N ILE A 192 -9.87 8.61 19.18
CA ILE A 192 -11.32 8.49 19.46
C ILE A 192 -11.58 9.03 20.87
N THR A 193 -11.60 10.33 21.02
CA THR A 193 -11.87 10.96 22.32
C THR A 193 -13.37 11.11 22.62
N GLU A 194 -14.25 11.09 21.64
CA GLU A 194 -15.71 11.04 21.84
C GLU A 194 -16.40 10.58 20.56
N PHE A 195 -16.96 9.37 20.58
CA PHE A 195 -18.01 8.97 19.65
C PHE A 195 -19.33 9.42 20.28
N ASP A 196 -19.84 10.55 19.82
CA ASP A 196 -21.19 10.99 20.14
C ASP A 196 -22.17 10.09 19.35
N LEU A 197 -22.46 8.91 19.93
CA LEU A 197 -23.45 8.01 19.36
C LEU A 197 -24.80 8.75 19.34
N PRO A 198 -25.47 8.85 18.20
CA PRO A 198 -26.81 9.40 18.14
C PRO A 198 -27.70 8.72 19.19
N LYS A 199 -28.39 9.49 20.02
CA LYS A 199 -29.25 8.99 21.12
C LYS A 199 -30.31 7.94 20.74
N GLN A 200 -30.48 7.67 19.44
CA GLN A 200 -31.35 6.61 18.91
C GLN A 200 -30.76 5.19 19.04
N PHE A 201 -29.52 5.04 19.51
CA PHE A 201 -28.85 3.75 19.74
C PHE A 201 -28.48 3.53 21.22
N ALA A 202 -28.96 4.39 22.12
CA ALA A 202 -28.81 4.27 23.56
C ALA A 202 -30.04 3.57 24.17
#